data_b8301061171d7abaa91680eb2e22f557
#
_entry.id   b8301061171d7abaa91680eb2e22f557
#
_cell.length_a   1.000
_cell.length_b   1.000
_cell.length_c   1.000
_cell.angle_alpha   90.00
_cell.angle_beta   90.00
_cell.angle_gamma   90.00
#
_symmetry.space_group_name_H-M   'P 1'
#
loop_
_entity.id
_entity.type
_entity.pdbx_description
1 polymer ?
#
loop_
_entity_poly.entity_id
_entity_poly.type
_entity_poly.pdbx_seq_one_letter_code
_entity_poly.pdbx_strand_id
1 'polypeptide(L)' 'MFDLQSALSAWRREMASHEAVGVEGLAELESHLLDDFDALCASGHEDADAFDLAVRRLGSCGSLHAEFA' A
#
# COMPACT_ATOMS: atom_id res chain seq x y z
N MET A 1 11.61 -16.05 0.16
CA MET A 1 11.45 -15.20 -1.03
C MET A 1 10.15 -14.41 -0.95
N PHE A 2 10.20 -13.13 -1.26
CA PHE A 2 9.03 -12.28 -1.20
C PHE A 2 8.03 -12.64 -2.32
N ASP A 3 6.76 -12.73 -1.96
CA ASP A 3 5.69 -13.02 -2.90
C ASP A 3 4.70 -11.87 -2.91
N LEU A 4 4.71 -11.11 -4.00
CA LEU A 4 3.85 -9.95 -4.14
C LEU A 4 2.36 -10.31 -4.06
N GLN A 5 1.99 -11.43 -4.67
CA GLN A 5 0.59 -11.87 -4.66
C GLN A 5 0.10 -12.13 -3.24
N SER A 6 0.90 -12.84 -2.45
CA SER A 6 0.56 -13.12 -1.06
C SER A 6 0.50 -11.84 -0.24
N ALA A 7 1.46 -10.95 -0.46
CA ALA A 7 1.50 -9.68 0.26
C ALA A 7 0.28 -8.82 -0.08
N LEU A 8 -0.08 -8.77 -1.36
CA LEU A 8 -1.26 -8.03 -1.79
C LEU A 8 -2.54 -8.61 -1.21
N SER A 9 -2.63 -9.94 -1.18
CA SER A 9 -3.81 -10.60 -0.62
C SER A 9 -3.97 -10.25 0.86
N ALA A 10 -2.88 -10.28 1.60
CA ALA A 10 -2.90 -9.94 3.01
C ALA A 10 -3.27 -8.46 3.21
N TRP A 11 -2.69 -7.60 2.37
CA TRP A 11 -2.98 -6.17 2.42
C TRP A 11 -4.44 -5.89 2.13
N ARG A 12 -4.99 -6.53 1.10
CA ARG A 12 -6.40 -6.36 0.75
C ARG A 12 -7.31 -6.79 1.89
N ARG A 13 -6.97 -7.92 2.51
CA ARG A 13 -7.77 -8.45 3.62
C ARG A 13 -7.77 -7.48 4.79
N GLU A 14 -6.61 -6.94 5.08
CA GLU A 14 -6.48 -5.97 6.17
C GLU A 14 -7.25 -4.69 5.86
N MET A 15 -7.11 -4.17 4.66
CA MET A 15 -7.81 -2.95 4.27
C MET A 15 -9.31 -3.14 4.20
N ALA A 16 -9.75 -4.32 3.78
CA ALA A 16 -11.17 -4.62 3.69
C ALA A 16 -11.84 -4.65 5.06
N SER A 17 -11.07 -4.84 6.12
CA SER A 17 -11.62 -4.83 7.48
C SER A 17 -11.88 -3.42 7.99
N HIS A 18 -11.37 -2.41 7.30
CA HIS A 18 -11.61 -1.01 7.65
C HIS A 18 -12.89 -0.52 6.96
N GLU A 19 -13.84 -0.09 7.76
CA GLU A 19 -15.13 0.35 7.22
C GLU A 19 -15.05 1.57 6.33
N ALA A 20 -14.03 2.39 6.51
CA ALA A 20 -13.88 3.61 5.74
C ALA A 20 -13.48 3.36 4.29
N VAL A 21 -13.02 2.14 3.98
CA VAL A 21 -12.56 1.83 2.64
C VAL A 21 -13.59 0.96 1.92
N GLY A 22 -14.20 1.52 0.88
CA GLY A 22 -15.12 0.75 0.03
C GLY A 22 -14.36 -0.02 -1.03
N VAL A 23 -15.10 -0.86 -1.78
CA VAL A 23 -14.49 -1.67 -2.83
C VAL A 23 -13.79 -0.80 -3.88
N GLU A 24 -14.45 0.28 -4.28
CA GLU A 24 -13.87 1.19 -5.26
C GLU A 24 -12.64 1.90 -4.72
N GLY A 25 -12.69 2.33 -3.47
CA GLY A 25 -11.56 2.97 -2.82
C GLY A 25 -10.39 2.02 -2.68
N LEU A 26 -10.69 0.74 -2.40
CA LEU A 26 -9.65 -0.27 -2.28
C LEU A 26 -8.91 -0.47 -3.60
N ALA A 27 -9.65 -0.50 -4.70
CA ALA A 27 -9.05 -0.68 -6.02
C ALA A 27 -8.12 0.48 -6.35
N GLU A 28 -8.51 1.70 -6.03
CA GLU A 28 -7.66 2.88 -6.24
C GLU A 28 -6.42 2.83 -5.38
N LEU A 29 -6.57 2.48 -4.11
CA LEU A 29 -5.44 2.38 -3.21
C LEU A 29 -4.46 1.31 -3.67
N GLU A 30 -4.98 0.20 -4.15
CA GLU A 30 -4.14 -0.86 -4.67
C GLU A 30 -3.34 -0.38 -5.87
N SER A 31 -3.95 0.38 -6.75
CA SER A 31 -3.28 0.94 -7.92
C SER A 31 -2.13 1.85 -7.49
N HIS A 32 -2.37 2.72 -6.52
CA HIS A 32 -1.33 3.60 -5.99
C HIS A 32 -0.23 2.82 -5.31
N LEU A 33 -0.61 1.78 -4.58
CA LEU A 33 0.36 0.92 -3.90
C LEU A 33 1.30 0.26 -4.91
N LEU A 34 0.74 -0.27 -5.99
CA LEU A 34 1.53 -0.93 -7.01
C LEU A 34 2.43 0.06 -7.75
N ASP A 35 1.94 1.26 -8.01
CA ASP A 35 2.75 2.30 -8.65
C ASP A 35 3.94 2.66 -7.77
N ASP A 36 3.71 2.85 -6.49
CA ASP A 36 4.78 3.16 -5.54
C ASP A 36 5.75 2.00 -5.43
N PHE A 37 5.22 0.79 -5.34
CA PHE A 37 6.05 -0.41 -5.25
C PHE A 37 6.98 -0.51 -6.45
N ASP A 38 6.44 -0.32 -7.64
CA ASP A 38 7.22 -0.39 -8.86
C ASP A 38 8.31 0.68 -8.90
N ALA A 39 7.95 1.90 -8.52
CA ALA A 39 8.90 3.01 -8.48
C ALA A 39 10.03 2.75 -7.49
N LEU A 40 9.70 2.19 -6.33
CA LEU A 40 10.70 1.89 -5.31
C LEU A 40 11.63 0.76 -5.76
N CYS A 41 11.08 -0.25 -6.42
CA CYS A 41 11.90 -1.31 -6.98
C CYS A 41 12.86 -0.75 -8.04
N ALA A 42 12.37 0.15 -8.87
CA ALA A 42 13.19 0.79 -9.89
C ALA A 42 14.30 1.63 -9.28
N SER A 43 14.08 2.14 -8.07
CA SER A 43 15.08 2.93 -7.34
C SER A 43 16.14 2.08 -6.66
N GLY A 44 15.99 0.76 -6.68
CA GLY A 44 16.97 -0.14 -6.10
C GLY A 44 16.57 -0.81 -4.80
N HIS A 45 15.34 -0.60 -4.35
CA HIS A 45 14.86 -1.27 -3.14
C HIS A 45 14.54 -2.73 -3.44
N GLU A 46 14.71 -3.58 -2.42
CA GLU A 46 14.30 -4.97 -2.54
C GLU A 46 12.78 -5.04 -2.53
N ASP A 47 12.23 -6.09 -3.15
CA ASP A 47 10.78 -6.23 -3.26
C ASP A 47 10.07 -6.12 -1.92
N ALA A 48 10.55 -6.83 -0.92
CA ALA A 48 9.93 -6.80 0.41
C ALA A 48 9.97 -5.40 1.01
N ASP A 49 11.12 -4.74 0.90
CA ASP A 49 11.27 -3.38 1.43
C ASP A 49 10.41 -2.39 0.65
N ALA A 50 10.39 -2.53 -0.67
CA ALA A 50 9.59 -1.66 -1.51
C ALA A 50 8.11 -1.76 -1.16
N PHE A 51 7.63 -2.97 -0.94
CA PHE A 51 6.23 -3.18 -0.57
C PHE A 51 5.92 -2.55 0.79
N ASP A 52 6.78 -2.79 1.76
CA ASP A 52 6.59 -2.23 3.10
C ASP A 52 6.57 -0.71 3.07
N LEU A 53 7.51 -0.11 2.35
CA LEU A 53 7.57 1.33 2.22
C LEU A 53 6.34 1.89 1.50
N ALA A 54 5.90 1.21 0.45
CA ALA A 54 4.72 1.64 -0.30
C ALA A 54 3.48 1.63 0.60
N VAL A 55 3.32 0.59 1.40
CA VAL A 55 2.20 0.49 2.35
C VAL A 55 2.28 1.61 3.38
N ARG A 56 3.47 1.87 3.90
CA ARG A 56 3.67 2.93 4.88
C ARG A 56 3.35 4.30 4.30
N ARG A 57 3.73 4.52 3.06
CA ARG A 57 3.48 5.80 2.40
C ARG A 57 1.99 6.05 2.23
N LEU A 58 1.23 5.02 1.89
CA LEU A 58 -0.22 5.13 1.80
C LEU A 58 -0.83 5.47 3.16
N GLY A 59 -0.42 4.74 4.19
CA GLY A 59 -0.90 4.99 5.54
C GLY A 59 -0.46 6.34 6.05
N SER A 60 0.80 6.70 5.79
CA SER A 60 1.36 7.99 6.24
C SER A 60 0.62 9.16 5.61
N CYS A 61 0.27 9.05 4.34
CA CYS A 61 -0.49 10.11 3.69
C CYS A 61 -1.78 10.39 4.41
N GLY A 62 -2.51 9.34 4.78
CA GLY A 62 -3.73 9.49 5.54
C GLY A 62 -3.48 10.07 6.93
N SER A 63 -2.45 9.57 7.59
CA SER A 63 -2.08 10.04 8.94
C SER A 63 -1.63 11.49 8.92
N LEU A 64 -0.81 11.85 7.96
CA LEU A 64 -0.32 13.22 7.86
C LEU A 64 -1.46 14.19 7.62
N HIS A 65 -2.41 13.78 6.78
CA HIS A 65 -3.57 14.61 6.51
C HIS A 65 -4.36 14.86 7.80
N ALA A 66 -4.52 13.84 8.59
CA ALA A 66 -5.23 13.95 9.86
C ALA A 66 -4.48 14.84 10.84
N GLU A 67 -3.16 14.75 10.84
CA GLU A 67 -2.34 15.57 11.74
C GLU A 67 -2.40 17.03 11.40
N PHE A 68 -2.46 17.35 10.14
CA PHE A 68 -2.51 18.74 9.71
C PHE A 68 -3.92 19.33 9.81
N ALA A 69 -4.89 18.47 9.89
CA ALA A 69 -6.27 18.90 10.09
C ALA A 69 -6.51 19.20 11.55
#